data_b50fe22cbdbd2ddf44203cb360ba8f2e
#
_entry.id   b50fe22cbdbd2ddf44203cb360ba8f2e
#
_cell.length_a   1.000
_cell.length_b   1.000
_cell.length_c   1.000
_cell.angle_alpha   90.00
_cell.angle_beta   90.00
_cell.angle_gamma   90.00
#
_symmetry.space_group_name_H-M   'P 1'
#
loop_
_entity.id
_entity.type
_entity.pdbx_description
1 polymer ?
#
loop_
_entity_poly.entity_id
_entity_poly.type
_entity_poly.pdbx_seq_one_letter_code
_entity_poly.pdbx_strand_id
1 'polypeptide(L)'
;MEVKLDKQYPLDVDAARAWALLTDLKATANCMPGAEITEQLSETSFKGGVKVKVGPAVAQFGGTVDVIEAVAAERKMVLRGKGADKGGSSASMDLTAIITADPANPAHCVLNGQAAVIVNGKFAQFGGRMMVQVSDMLLAQFVENFRQTALTLPAAEGSPAAAAQVAASGG
;
A
#
# COMPACT_ATOMS: atom_id res chain seq x y z
N MET A 1 4.85 -16.58 -13.44
CA MET A 1 5.33 -16.80 -12.06
C MET A 1 4.44 -16.04 -11.08
N GLU A 2 4.05 -16.71 -10.04
CA GLU A 2 3.20 -16.10 -9.00
C GLU A 2 3.97 -16.00 -7.69
N VAL A 3 3.84 -14.84 -7.03
CA VAL A 3 4.39 -14.58 -5.70
C VAL A 3 3.23 -14.25 -4.78
N LYS A 4 3.13 -14.95 -3.65
CA LYS A 4 2.13 -14.67 -2.64
C LYS A 4 2.79 -14.06 -1.41
N LEU A 5 2.21 -12.99 -0.92
CA LEU A 5 2.71 -12.25 0.23
C LEU A 5 1.62 -12.19 1.30
N ASP A 6 2.00 -12.41 2.55
CA ASP A 6 1.13 -12.26 3.70
C ASP A 6 1.95 -11.62 4.80
N LYS A 7 1.73 -10.34 5.05
CA LYS A 7 2.55 -9.53 5.93
C LYS A 7 1.69 -8.78 6.92
N GLN A 8 2.25 -8.56 8.11
CA GLN A 8 1.64 -7.79 9.16
C GLN A 8 2.65 -6.78 9.68
N TYR A 9 2.24 -5.50 9.72
CA TYR A 9 3.12 -4.42 10.12
C TYR A 9 2.48 -3.63 11.26
N PRO A 10 3.04 -3.68 12.47
CA PRO A 10 2.60 -2.81 13.55
C PRO A 10 2.93 -1.35 13.23
N LEU A 11 1.98 -0.46 13.48
CA LEU A 11 2.11 0.97 13.23
C LEU A 11 1.83 1.74 14.51
N ASP A 12 2.64 2.76 14.78
CA ASP A 12 2.45 3.67 15.91
C ASP A 12 1.55 4.86 15.53
N VAL A 13 0.51 4.56 14.77
CA VAL A 13 -0.51 5.49 14.33
C VAL A 13 -1.88 4.83 14.53
N ASP A 14 -2.89 5.62 14.86
CA ASP A 14 -4.22 5.09 15.09
C ASP A 14 -4.87 4.56 13.80
N ALA A 15 -5.78 3.60 13.96
CA ALA A 15 -6.44 2.95 12.84
C ALA A 15 -7.22 3.92 11.96
N ALA A 16 -7.81 4.98 12.54
CA ALA A 16 -8.60 5.95 11.78
C ALA A 16 -7.74 6.72 10.78
N ARG A 17 -6.56 7.20 11.20
CA ARG A 17 -5.65 7.90 10.30
C ARG A 17 -5.05 6.96 9.25
N ALA A 18 -4.70 5.74 9.67
CA ALA A 18 -4.19 4.75 8.74
C ALA A 18 -5.23 4.41 7.66
N TRP A 19 -6.49 4.26 8.05
CA TRP A 19 -7.58 4.02 7.10
C TRP A 19 -7.80 5.22 6.17
N ALA A 20 -7.77 6.44 6.71
CA ALA A 20 -7.93 7.65 5.90
C ALA A 20 -6.85 7.76 4.82
N LEU A 21 -5.60 7.41 5.16
CA LEU A 21 -4.52 7.40 4.18
C LEU A 21 -4.70 6.27 3.16
N LEU A 22 -5.05 5.08 3.61
CA LEU A 22 -5.21 3.93 2.73
C LEU A 22 -6.29 4.16 1.67
N THR A 23 -7.36 4.87 2.02
CA THR A 23 -8.45 5.19 1.08
C THR A 23 -8.11 6.31 0.10
N ASP A 24 -7.06 7.07 0.37
CA ASP A 24 -6.52 8.05 -0.57
C ASP A 24 -5.45 7.36 -1.43
N LEU A 25 -5.86 6.80 -2.55
CA LEU A 25 -4.95 6.00 -3.39
C LEU A 25 -3.79 6.81 -3.93
N LYS A 26 -3.98 8.08 -4.24
CA LYS A 26 -2.89 8.93 -4.73
C LYS A 26 -1.82 9.11 -3.66
N ALA A 27 -2.23 9.41 -2.43
CA ALA A 27 -1.31 9.54 -1.32
C ALA A 27 -0.67 8.19 -0.96
N THR A 28 -1.45 7.10 -1.00
CA THR A 28 -0.95 5.75 -0.74
C THR A 28 0.11 5.34 -1.78
N ALA A 29 -0.14 5.63 -3.05
CA ALA A 29 0.82 5.33 -4.11
C ALA A 29 2.12 6.11 -3.93
N ASN A 30 2.06 7.34 -3.46
CA ASN A 30 3.26 8.13 -3.20
C ASN A 30 4.12 7.55 -2.08
N CYS A 31 3.58 6.69 -1.24
CA CYS A 31 4.33 5.97 -0.20
C CYS A 31 5.15 4.81 -0.79
N MET A 32 4.75 4.28 -1.94
CA MET A 32 5.47 3.19 -2.59
C MET A 32 6.63 3.76 -3.41
N PRO A 33 7.89 3.35 -3.13
CA PRO A 33 9.04 3.86 -3.88
C PRO A 33 8.91 3.59 -5.37
N GLY A 34 9.04 4.63 -6.17
CA GLY A 34 8.99 4.53 -7.62
C GLY A 34 7.59 4.48 -8.22
N ALA A 35 6.54 4.48 -7.40
CA ALA A 35 5.16 4.47 -7.89
C ALA A 35 4.63 5.89 -8.07
N GLU A 36 3.75 6.06 -9.07
CA GLU A 36 3.15 7.34 -9.39
C GLU A 36 1.75 7.12 -9.96
N ILE A 37 0.78 7.89 -9.48
CA ILE A 37 -0.55 7.98 -10.09
C ILE A 37 -0.52 9.16 -11.05
N THR A 38 -0.75 8.89 -12.33
CA THR A 38 -0.70 9.91 -13.40
C THR A 38 -2.07 10.45 -13.74
N GLU A 39 -3.14 9.67 -13.53
CA GLU A 39 -4.49 10.06 -13.89
C GLU A 39 -5.50 9.31 -13.03
N GLN A 40 -6.55 9.98 -12.60
CA GLN A 40 -7.70 9.33 -11.98
C GLN A 40 -8.77 9.15 -13.05
N LEU A 41 -9.09 7.89 -13.36
CA LEU A 41 -10.04 7.56 -14.42
C LEU A 41 -11.49 7.58 -13.91
N SER A 42 -11.69 7.23 -12.65
CA SER A 42 -12.99 7.27 -11.98
C SER A 42 -12.77 7.33 -10.47
N GLU A 43 -13.82 7.30 -9.68
CA GLU A 43 -13.68 7.26 -8.21
C GLU A 43 -12.94 6.03 -7.72
N THR A 44 -12.94 4.94 -8.49
CA THR A 44 -12.35 3.66 -8.08
C THR A 44 -11.25 3.18 -9.03
N SER A 45 -10.93 3.92 -10.08
CA SER A 45 -9.95 3.49 -11.08
C SER A 45 -8.90 4.58 -11.31
N PHE A 46 -7.63 4.17 -11.32
CA PHE A 46 -6.49 5.07 -11.44
C PHE A 46 -5.49 4.53 -12.44
N LYS A 47 -4.86 5.43 -13.17
CA LYS A 47 -3.78 5.11 -14.08
C LYS A 47 -2.47 5.58 -13.47
N GLY A 48 -1.44 4.77 -13.61
CA GLY A 48 -0.14 5.13 -13.08
C GLY A 48 0.94 4.14 -13.49
N GLY A 49 2.07 4.26 -12.83
CA GLY A 49 3.20 3.38 -13.09
C GLY A 49 4.06 3.16 -11.87
N VAL A 50 4.93 2.18 -11.98
CA VAL A 50 5.91 1.88 -10.94
C VAL A 50 7.25 1.54 -11.59
N LYS A 51 8.33 2.07 -11.02
CA LYS A 51 9.70 1.80 -11.43
C LYS A 51 10.41 1.07 -10.31
N VAL A 52 10.90 -0.14 -10.58
CA VAL A 52 11.49 -1.02 -9.58
C VAL A 52 12.80 -1.58 -10.10
N LYS A 53 13.81 -1.63 -9.24
CA LYS A 53 15.07 -2.33 -9.56
C LYS A 53 14.92 -3.80 -9.19
N VAL A 54 15.17 -4.68 -10.16
CA VAL A 54 15.15 -6.13 -9.98
C VAL A 54 16.51 -6.65 -10.37
N GLY A 55 17.40 -6.83 -9.38
CA GLY A 55 18.79 -7.17 -9.64
C GLY A 55 19.50 -6.08 -10.47
N PRO A 56 20.17 -6.45 -11.57
CA PRO A 56 20.82 -5.46 -12.45
C PRO A 56 19.84 -4.77 -13.40
N ALA A 57 18.58 -5.20 -13.46
CA ALA A 57 17.59 -4.67 -14.37
C ALA A 57 16.69 -3.64 -13.69
N VAL A 58 16.10 -2.77 -14.49
CA VAL A 58 15.07 -1.83 -14.03
C VAL A 58 13.75 -2.20 -14.70
N ALA A 59 12.74 -2.49 -13.89
CA ALA A 59 11.39 -2.74 -14.36
C ALA A 59 10.60 -1.44 -14.30
N GLN A 60 9.94 -1.08 -15.39
CA GLN A 60 9.05 0.08 -15.42
C GLN A 60 7.72 -0.36 -16.00
N PHE A 61 6.73 -0.50 -15.14
CA PHE A 61 5.40 -0.93 -15.50
C PHE A 61 4.44 0.26 -15.50
N GLY A 62 3.66 0.35 -16.55
CA GLY A 62 2.56 1.31 -16.62
C GLY A 62 1.24 0.57 -16.75
N GLY A 63 0.21 1.05 -16.09
CA GLY A 63 -1.08 0.39 -16.13
C GLY A 63 -2.12 1.05 -15.24
N THR A 64 -3.00 0.23 -14.68
CA THR A 64 -4.14 0.70 -13.90
C THR A 64 -4.22 0.00 -12.55
N VAL A 65 -4.81 0.70 -11.59
CA VAL A 65 -5.18 0.17 -10.28
C VAL A 65 -6.66 0.45 -10.07
N ASP A 66 -7.40 -0.59 -9.71
CA ASP A 66 -8.82 -0.51 -9.45
C ASP A 66 -9.11 -0.85 -7.99
N VAL A 67 -9.95 -0.06 -7.34
CA VAL A 67 -10.49 -0.39 -6.02
C VAL A 67 -11.67 -1.33 -6.24
N ILE A 68 -11.50 -2.60 -5.87
CA ILE A 68 -12.52 -3.62 -6.04
C ILE A 68 -13.52 -3.56 -4.89
N GLU A 69 -13.03 -3.30 -3.68
CA GLU A 69 -13.85 -3.24 -2.49
C GLU A 69 -13.21 -2.30 -1.47
N ALA A 70 -14.03 -1.51 -0.79
CA ALA A 70 -13.59 -0.69 0.33
C ALA A 70 -14.69 -0.73 1.38
N VAL A 71 -14.42 -1.36 2.53
CA VAL A 71 -15.39 -1.54 3.61
C VAL A 71 -14.87 -0.80 4.84
N ALA A 72 -15.42 0.38 5.10
CA ALA A 72 -14.97 1.25 6.19
C ALA A 72 -15.15 0.59 7.57
N ALA A 73 -16.25 -0.14 7.76
CA ALA A 73 -16.53 -0.80 9.04
C ALA A 73 -15.48 -1.84 9.40
N GLU A 74 -14.90 -2.51 8.41
CA GLU A 74 -13.85 -3.52 8.60
C GLU A 74 -12.46 -2.96 8.37
N ARG A 75 -12.35 -1.71 7.90
CA ARG A 75 -11.11 -1.10 7.44
C ARG A 75 -10.38 -2.01 6.45
N LYS A 76 -11.15 -2.54 5.51
CA LYS A 76 -10.69 -3.47 4.49
C LYS A 76 -10.74 -2.81 3.12
N MET A 77 -9.63 -2.95 2.39
CA MET A 77 -9.56 -2.48 1.01
C MET A 77 -9.01 -3.59 0.12
N VAL A 78 -9.66 -3.82 -1.01
CA VAL A 78 -9.21 -4.77 -2.03
C VAL A 78 -8.89 -3.99 -3.29
N LEU A 79 -7.67 -4.16 -3.78
CA LEU A 79 -7.16 -3.50 -4.97
C LEU A 79 -6.74 -4.53 -6.01
N ARG A 80 -6.91 -4.18 -7.27
CA ARG A 80 -6.39 -4.95 -8.39
C ARG A 80 -5.56 -4.05 -9.28
N GLY A 81 -4.29 -4.41 -9.47
CA GLY A 81 -3.39 -3.69 -10.33
C GLY A 81 -2.98 -4.53 -11.53
N LYS A 82 -2.84 -3.89 -12.69
CA LYS A 82 -2.33 -4.52 -13.91
C LYS A 82 -1.39 -3.55 -14.59
N GLY A 83 -0.27 -4.06 -15.06
CA GLY A 83 0.68 -3.23 -15.76
C GLY A 83 1.52 -4.01 -16.74
N ALA A 84 2.15 -3.29 -17.64
CA ALA A 84 3.03 -3.86 -18.64
C ALA A 84 4.27 -3.00 -18.78
N ASP A 85 5.38 -3.65 -19.09
CA ASP A 85 6.67 -3.06 -19.39
C ASP A 85 6.86 -3.02 -20.90
N LYS A 86 7.54 -2.00 -21.39
CA LYS A 86 7.82 -1.86 -22.83
C LYS A 86 8.63 -3.02 -23.41
N GLY A 87 9.37 -3.74 -22.57
CA GLY A 87 10.17 -4.90 -22.97
C GLY A 87 9.38 -6.20 -23.08
N GLY A 88 8.06 -6.17 -22.97
CA GLY A 88 7.21 -7.34 -23.12
C GLY A 88 6.88 -8.08 -21.83
N SER A 89 7.28 -7.54 -20.68
CA SER A 89 6.89 -8.11 -19.39
C SER A 89 5.55 -7.55 -18.95
N SER A 90 4.81 -8.32 -18.16
CA SER A 90 3.56 -7.88 -17.57
C SER A 90 3.48 -8.31 -16.11
N ALA A 91 2.68 -7.59 -15.35
CA ALA A 91 2.44 -7.91 -13.95
C ALA A 91 0.99 -7.63 -13.59
N SER A 92 0.44 -8.45 -12.72
CA SER A 92 -0.86 -8.20 -12.12
C SER A 92 -0.76 -8.47 -10.63
N MET A 93 -1.59 -7.76 -9.86
CA MET A 93 -1.60 -7.87 -8.40
C MET A 93 -3.02 -7.82 -7.89
N ASP A 94 -3.35 -8.73 -6.99
CA ASP A 94 -4.54 -8.63 -6.16
C ASP A 94 -4.06 -8.41 -4.73
N LEU A 95 -4.49 -7.31 -4.14
CA LEU A 95 -4.08 -6.92 -2.79
C LEU A 95 -5.30 -6.76 -1.91
N THR A 96 -5.27 -7.39 -0.74
CA THR A 96 -6.22 -7.14 0.34
C THR A 96 -5.47 -6.53 1.50
N ALA A 97 -5.87 -5.34 1.91
CA ALA A 97 -5.30 -4.64 3.05
C ALA A 97 -6.36 -4.46 4.12
N ILE A 98 -6.06 -4.83 5.35
CA ILE A 98 -6.97 -4.68 6.48
C ILE A 98 -6.21 -4.01 7.61
N ILE A 99 -6.81 -2.95 8.17
CA ILE A 99 -6.24 -2.25 9.33
C ILE A 99 -7.01 -2.68 10.56
N THR A 100 -6.28 -3.24 11.55
CA THR A 100 -6.85 -3.65 12.81
C THR A 100 -6.29 -2.79 13.94
N ALA A 101 -7.16 -2.31 14.83
CA ALA A 101 -6.72 -1.55 15.99
C ALA A 101 -5.93 -2.46 16.93
N ASP A 102 -4.90 -1.91 17.58
CA ASP A 102 -4.14 -2.64 18.58
C ASP A 102 -4.99 -2.72 19.85
N PRO A 103 -5.34 -3.92 20.34
CA PRO A 103 -6.16 -4.03 21.55
C PRO A 103 -5.45 -3.53 22.82
N ALA A 104 -4.13 -3.49 22.82
CA ALA A 104 -3.36 -3.02 23.96
C ALA A 104 -3.15 -1.51 23.93
N ASN A 105 -3.22 -0.87 22.75
CA ASN A 105 -2.97 0.57 22.60
C ASN A 105 -3.84 1.15 21.48
N PRO A 106 -4.92 1.88 21.82
CA PRO A 106 -5.82 2.43 20.79
C PRO A 106 -5.20 3.50 19.89
N ALA A 107 -4.03 4.03 20.26
CA ALA A 107 -3.29 4.96 19.41
C ALA A 107 -2.42 4.23 18.36
N HIS A 108 -2.42 2.91 18.37
CA HIS A 108 -1.66 2.07 17.44
C HIS A 108 -2.59 1.16 16.64
N CYS A 109 -2.08 0.65 15.55
CA CYS A 109 -2.81 -0.33 14.73
C CYS A 109 -1.85 -1.30 14.05
N VAL A 110 -2.41 -2.29 13.37
CA VAL A 110 -1.64 -3.24 12.55
C VAL A 110 -2.17 -3.18 11.13
N LEU A 111 -1.28 -2.99 10.17
CA LEU A 111 -1.59 -3.10 8.76
C LEU A 111 -1.35 -4.53 8.30
N ASN A 112 -2.42 -5.22 7.94
CA ASN A 112 -2.37 -6.59 7.44
C ASN A 112 -2.50 -6.54 5.93
N GLY A 113 -1.56 -7.14 5.22
CA GLY A 113 -1.57 -7.16 3.76
C GLY A 113 -1.41 -8.56 3.22
N GLN A 114 -2.30 -8.94 2.32
CA GLN A 114 -2.21 -10.18 1.56
C GLN A 114 -2.23 -9.83 0.08
N ALA A 115 -1.24 -10.33 -0.65
CA ALA A 115 -1.12 -10.03 -2.06
C ALA A 115 -0.78 -11.28 -2.85
N ALA A 116 -1.36 -11.38 -4.05
CA ALA A 116 -0.94 -12.33 -5.07
C ALA A 116 -0.45 -11.52 -6.27
N VAL A 117 0.81 -11.72 -6.63
CA VAL A 117 1.44 -10.99 -7.72
C VAL A 117 1.83 -12.01 -8.80
N ILE A 118 1.39 -11.76 -10.03
CA ILE A 118 1.75 -12.61 -11.17
C ILE A 118 2.63 -11.79 -12.09
N VAL A 119 3.82 -12.32 -12.40
CA VAL A 119 4.79 -11.67 -13.28
C VAL A 119 5.09 -12.56 -14.47
N ASN A 120 4.99 -12.02 -15.67
CA ASN A 120 5.28 -12.71 -16.91
C ASN A 120 6.33 -11.94 -17.70
N GLY A 121 7.05 -12.65 -18.58
CA GLY A 121 8.09 -12.07 -19.40
C GLY A 121 9.46 -12.16 -18.75
N LYS A 122 10.38 -11.28 -19.14
CA LYS A 122 11.78 -11.37 -18.74
C LYS A 122 12.01 -11.31 -17.23
N PHE A 123 11.17 -10.57 -16.49
CA PHE A 123 11.34 -10.45 -15.04
C PHE A 123 10.95 -11.74 -14.30
N ALA A 124 10.12 -12.59 -14.90
CA ALA A 124 9.79 -13.89 -14.32
C ALA A 124 11.02 -14.81 -14.24
N GLN A 125 12.01 -14.57 -15.09
CA GLN A 125 13.24 -15.37 -15.14
C GLN A 125 14.14 -15.19 -13.92
N PHE A 126 13.97 -14.11 -13.17
CA PHE A 126 14.76 -13.88 -11.95
C PHE A 126 14.41 -14.83 -10.82
N GLY A 127 13.26 -15.53 -10.92
CA GLY A 127 12.87 -16.54 -9.96
C GLY A 127 12.13 -15.99 -8.75
N GLY A 128 11.44 -16.88 -8.05
CA GLY A 128 10.59 -16.51 -6.91
C GLY A 128 11.36 -15.92 -5.75
N ARG A 129 12.57 -16.43 -5.46
CA ARG A 129 13.39 -15.93 -4.35
C ARG A 129 13.73 -14.44 -4.52
N MET A 130 14.21 -14.06 -5.71
CA MET A 130 14.54 -12.66 -5.97
C MET A 130 13.29 -11.77 -5.93
N MET A 131 12.19 -12.23 -6.49
CA MET A 131 10.95 -11.46 -6.48
C MET A 131 10.41 -11.26 -5.06
N VAL A 132 10.53 -12.25 -4.19
CA VAL A 132 10.15 -12.11 -2.79
C VAL A 132 11.07 -11.11 -2.08
N GLN A 133 12.37 -11.18 -2.31
CA GLN A 133 13.32 -10.23 -1.70
C GLN A 133 13.03 -8.78 -2.12
N VAL A 134 12.77 -8.56 -3.40
CA VAL A 134 12.43 -7.23 -3.91
C VAL A 134 11.10 -6.75 -3.31
N SER A 135 10.11 -7.62 -3.25
CA SER A 135 8.80 -7.29 -2.68
C SER A 135 8.91 -6.94 -1.19
N ASP A 136 9.68 -7.72 -0.43
CA ASP A 136 9.87 -7.46 0.99
C ASP A 136 10.56 -6.10 1.23
N MET A 137 11.57 -5.78 0.42
CA MET A 137 12.26 -4.49 0.50
C MET A 137 11.31 -3.33 0.19
N LEU A 138 10.53 -3.45 -0.89
CA LEU A 138 9.58 -2.41 -1.29
C LEU A 138 8.49 -2.22 -0.23
N LEU A 139 7.98 -3.32 0.31
CA LEU A 139 6.95 -3.25 1.34
C LEU A 139 7.46 -2.62 2.63
N ALA A 140 8.70 -2.93 3.03
CA ALA A 140 9.30 -2.31 4.21
C ALA A 140 9.40 -0.78 4.05
N GLN A 141 9.85 -0.32 2.87
CA GLN A 141 9.91 1.11 2.57
C GLN A 141 8.53 1.74 2.46
N PHE A 142 7.59 1.04 1.83
CA PHE A 142 6.20 1.50 1.74
C PHE A 142 5.60 1.71 3.13
N VAL A 143 5.75 0.74 4.02
CA VAL A 143 5.18 0.80 5.37
C VAL A 143 5.77 1.96 6.16
N GLU A 144 7.08 2.18 6.07
CA GLU A 144 7.72 3.31 6.75
C GLU A 144 7.22 4.65 6.20
N ASN A 145 7.11 4.80 4.89
CA ASN A 145 6.57 5.99 4.27
C ASN A 145 5.10 6.20 4.62
N PHE A 146 4.33 5.11 4.64
CA PHE A 146 2.92 5.13 5.02
C PHE A 146 2.75 5.60 6.46
N ARG A 147 3.55 5.05 7.37
CA ARG A 147 3.54 5.43 8.78
C ARG A 147 3.82 6.93 8.95
N GLN A 148 4.89 7.42 8.34
CA GLN A 148 5.27 8.83 8.42
C GLN A 148 4.19 9.74 7.85
N THR A 149 3.62 9.38 6.71
CA THR A 149 2.56 10.17 6.08
C THR A 149 1.29 10.17 6.92
N ALA A 150 0.90 9.01 7.46
CA ALA A 150 -0.27 8.92 8.33
C ALA A 150 -0.14 9.77 9.59
N LEU A 151 1.06 9.84 10.15
CA LEU A 151 1.33 10.67 11.33
C LEU A 151 1.20 12.17 11.05
N THR A 152 1.31 12.60 9.80
CA THR A 152 1.12 14.01 9.41
C THR A 152 -0.34 14.40 9.23
N LEU A 153 -1.24 13.41 9.13
CA LEU A 153 -2.66 13.67 8.94
C LEU A 153 -3.30 14.15 10.24
N PRO A 154 -4.33 15.02 10.17
CA PRO A 154 -5.07 15.38 11.34
C PRO A 154 -5.82 14.18 11.89
N ALA A 155 -5.85 14.02 13.21
CA ALA A 155 -6.58 12.95 13.85
C ALA A 155 -8.07 13.09 13.58
N ALA A 156 -8.75 11.96 13.32
CA ALA A 156 -10.18 11.95 13.10
C ALA A 156 -10.91 12.31 14.39
N GLU A 157 -12.00 13.09 14.26
CA GLU A 157 -12.83 13.45 15.40
C GLU A 157 -13.35 12.21 16.11
N GLY A 158 -13.25 12.20 17.44
CA GLY A 158 -13.68 11.08 18.26
C GLY A 158 -12.67 9.93 18.32
N SER A 159 -11.56 10.00 17.63
CA SER A 159 -10.51 9.00 17.71
C SER A 159 -9.64 9.20 18.96
N PRO A 160 -8.95 8.15 19.44
CA PRO A 160 -7.99 8.31 20.55
C PRO A 160 -6.90 9.35 20.27
N ALA A 161 -6.45 9.44 19.00
CA ALA A 161 -5.45 10.44 18.62
C ALA A 161 -6.01 11.86 18.66
N ALA A 162 -7.27 12.08 18.29
CA ALA A 162 -7.93 13.39 18.40
C ALA A 162 -8.05 13.80 19.87
N ALA A 163 -8.45 12.88 20.75
CA ALA A 163 -8.54 13.13 22.16
C ALA A 163 -7.17 13.51 22.77
N ALA A 164 -6.12 12.79 22.36
CA ALA A 164 -4.75 13.08 22.79
C ALA A 164 -4.29 14.45 22.29
N GLN A 165 -4.58 14.82 21.06
CA GLN A 165 -4.22 16.12 20.51
C GLN A 165 -4.95 17.27 21.23
N VAL A 166 -6.22 17.12 21.51
CA VAL A 166 -7.00 18.14 22.24
C VAL A 166 -6.42 18.32 23.63
N ALA A 167 -6.12 17.22 24.33
CA ALA A 167 -5.51 17.30 25.66
C ALA A 167 -4.13 17.97 25.64
N ALA A 168 -3.35 17.72 24.60
CA ALA A 168 -2.00 18.30 24.47
C ALA A 168 -2.02 19.75 24.02
N SER A 169 -2.95 20.16 23.16
CA SER A 169 -2.99 21.48 22.55
C SER A 169 -3.97 22.44 23.24
N GLY A 170 -5.01 21.93 23.84
CA GLY A 170 -6.05 22.75 24.43
C GLY A 170 -5.78 23.13 25.88
N GLY A 171 -4.75 22.59 26.40
CA GLY A 171 -4.52 22.83 27.80
C GLY A 171 -5.78 22.56 28.57
#